data_114f8611512cbd35dcde4a62a2feb6a4
#
_entry.id   114f8611512cbd35dcde4a62a2feb6a4
#
_cell.length_a   1.000
_cell.length_b   1.000
_cell.length_c   1.000
_cell.angle_alpha   90.00
_cell.angle_beta   90.00
_cell.angle_gamma   90.00
#
_symmetry.space_group_name_H-M   'P 1'
#
loop_
_entity.id
_entity.type
_entity.pdbx_description
1 polymer ?
#
loop_
_entity_poly.entity_id
_entity_poly.type
_entity_poly.pdbx_seq_one_letter_code
_entity_poly.pdbx_strand_id
1 'polypeptide(L)'
;MGVFGYITDLKTVCIEKYADVEVTGGDDESSMLFRFLDDVLFLFNAEPFLIPKVSLNSITHTVQFCFSISFAKKIEILEINWQEFRIRARCYGEVFNLDKHPQGTEVKAITYSNMQIHKKDDRVDVYVIIDI
;
A
#
# COMPACT_ATOMS: atom_id res chain seq x y z
N MET A 1 11.62 -1.62 2.65
CA MET A 1 11.44 -0.36 1.89
C MET A 1 10.18 -0.53 1.04
N GLY A 2 9.18 0.34 1.19
CA GLY A 2 7.91 0.16 0.49
C GLY A 2 7.95 0.67 -0.94
N VAL A 3 6.97 0.28 -1.75
CA VAL A 3 6.82 0.70 -3.16
C VAL A 3 6.97 2.21 -3.30
N PHE A 4 6.27 2.99 -2.48
CA PHE A 4 6.33 4.45 -2.53
C PHE A 4 7.68 5.05 -2.09
N GLY A 5 8.49 4.32 -1.34
CA GLY A 5 9.84 4.72 -1.01
C GLY A 5 10.82 4.69 -2.19
N TYR A 6 10.45 4.00 -3.28
CA TYR A 6 11.17 4.10 -4.57
C TYR A 6 10.75 5.34 -5.35
N ILE A 7 9.49 5.75 -5.23
CA ILE A 7 8.92 6.87 -5.98
C ILE A 7 9.39 8.21 -5.45
N THR A 8 9.49 8.37 -4.12
CA THR A 8 9.93 9.61 -3.47
C THR A 8 10.46 9.38 -2.06
N ASP A 9 11.09 10.41 -1.49
CA ASP A 9 11.40 10.42 -0.05
C ASP A 9 10.11 10.67 0.74
N LEU A 10 9.58 9.62 1.36
CA LEU A 10 8.33 9.67 2.14
C LEU A 10 8.37 10.63 3.33
N LYS A 11 9.56 11.08 3.77
CA LYS A 11 9.68 12.09 4.83
C LYS A 11 9.15 13.44 4.40
N THR A 12 9.18 13.73 3.10
CA THR A 12 8.69 15.00 2.52
C THR A 12 7.18 15.02 2.36
N VAL A 13 6.51 13.86 2.42
CA VAL A 13 5.06 13.73 2.20
C VAL A 13 4.28 14.10 3.46
N CYS A 14 3.33 15.04 3.36
CA CYS A 14 2.41 15.42 4.43
C CYS A 14 1.06 14.71 4.28
N ILE A 15 0.29 14.64 5.36
CA ILE A 15 -1.09 14.14 5.30
C ILE A 15 -2.02 15.32 5.12
N GLU A 16 -2.49 15.52 3.91
CA GLU A 16 -3.43 16.59 3.56
C GLU A 16 -4.80 16.05 3.14
N LYS A 17 -4.80 14.86 2.54
CA LYS A 17 -5.99 14.21 1.99
C LYS A 17 -6.00 12.73 2.33
N TYR A 18 -7.15 12.11 2.08
CA TYR A 18 -7.26 10.66 2.10
C TYR A 18 -8.07 10.16 0.89
N ALA A 19 -7.84 8.91 0.54
CA ALA A 19 -8.64 8.17 -0.42
C ALA A 19 -8.93 6.78 0.16
N ASP A 20 -10.14 6.31 -0.05
CA ASP A 20 -10.53 4.97 0.37
C ASP A 20 -10.33 4.00 -0.80
N VAL A 21 -9.77 2.84 -0.49
CA VAL A 21 -9.58 1.71 -1.41
C VAL A 21 -10.41 0.56 -0.89
N GLU A 22 -11.23 0.00 -1.74
CA GLU A 22 -12.02 -1.18 -1.46
C GLU A 22 -11.85 -2.20 -2.58
N VAL A 23 -11.35 -3.37 -2.22
CA VAL A 23 -11.23 -4.52 -3.11
C VAL A 23 -12.17 -5.61 -2.63
N THR A 24 -12.96 -6.10 -3.54
CA THR A 24 -13.90 -7.22 -3.31
C THR A 24 -13.68 -8.30 -4.33
N GLY A 25 -13.81 -9.55 -3.89
CA GLY A 25 -13.65 -10.71 -4.74
C GLY A 25 -12.19 -11.03 -5.04
N GLY A 26 -12.01 -12.21 -5.51
CA GLY A 26 -10.75 -12.87 -5.80
C GLY A 26 -10.98 -14.37 -5.67
N ASP A 27 -10.11 -15.15 -6.29
CA ASP A 27 -10.22 -16.60 -6.21
C ASP A 27 -9.51 -17.13 -4.96
N ASP A 28 -8.60 -16.31 -4.41
CA ASP A 28 -7.81 -16.61 -3.21
C ASP A 28 -7.29 -15.34 -2.53
N GLU A 29 -6.60 -15.50 -1.41
CA GLU A 29 -5.99 -14.43 -0.62
C GLU A 29 -4.92 -13.66 -1.41
N SER A 30 -4.15 -14.38 -2.25
CA SER A 30 -3.09 -13.77 -3.05
C SER A 30 -3.66 -12.83 -4.10
N SER A 31 -4.74 -13.23 -4.78
CA SER A 31 -5.41 -12.38 -5.76
C SER A 31 -6.07 -11.16 -5.13
N MET A 32 -6.67 -11.30 -3.95
CA MET A 32 -7.21 -10.17 -3.21
C MET A 32 -6.11 -9.17 -2.83
N LEU A 33 -5.02 -9.65 -2.26
CA LEU A 33 -3.91 -8.79 -1.84
C LEU A 33 -3.17 -8.15 -3.02
N PHE A 34 -3.02 -8.89 -4.12
CA PHE A 34 -2.46 -8.35 -5.35
C PHE A 34 -3.29 -7.17 -5.86
N ARG A 35 -4.61 -7.35 -6.00
CA ARG A 35 -5.53 -6.29 -6.43
C ARG A 35 -5.46 -5.08 -5.49
N PHE A 36 -5.40 -5.32 -4.19
CA PHE A 36 -5.28 -4.25 -3.21
C PHE A 36 -4.00 -3.43 -3.41
N LEU A 37 -2.86 -4.08 -3.62
CA LEU A 37 -1.60 -3.39 -3.86
C LEU A 37 -1.60 -2.65 -5.20
N ASP A 38 -2.21 -3.23 -6.22
CA ASP A 38 -2.36 -2.63 -7.55
C ASP A 38 -3.26 -1.38 -7.50
N ASP A 39 -4.39 -1.45 -6.80
CA ASP A 39 -5.28 -0.31 -6.60
C ASP A 39 -4.61 0.81 -5.79
N VAL A 40 -3.82 0.48 -4.78
CA VAL A 40 -3.04 1.46 -4.02
C VAL A 40 -1.97 2.12 -4.90
N LEU A 41 -1.31 1.36 -5.77
CA LEU A 41 -0.37 1.93 -6.76
C LEU A 41 -1.10 2.78 -7.80
N PHE A 42 -2.29 2.36 -8.23
CA PHE A 42 -3.13 3.10 -9.15
C PHE A 42 -3.54 4.47 -8.61
N LEU A 43 -3.76 4.62 -7.30
CA LEU A 43 -4.00 5.95 -6.69
C LEU A 43 -2.87 6.94 -6.97
N PHE A 44 -1.63 6.46 -7.04
CA PHE A 44 -0.50 7.31 -7.40
C PHE A 44 -0.49 7.64 -8.90
N ASN A 45 -0.84 6.69 -9.75
CA ASN A 45 -0.81 6.83 -11.21
C ASN A 45 -2.05 7.56 -11.76
N ALA A 46 -3.16 7.58 -10.99
CA ALA A 46 -4.36 8.31 -11.34
C ALA A 46 -4.24 9.80 -10.98
N GLU A 47 -4.95 10.65 -11.71
CA GLU A 47 -5.07 12.07 -11.33
C GLU A 47 -6.11 12.25 -10.22
N PRO A 48 -5.80 13.05 -9.20
CA PRO A 48 -4.52 13.71 -8.87
C PRO A 48 -3.57 12.76 -8.15
N PHE A 49 -2.38 12.58 -8.64
CA PHE A 49 -1.35 11.66 -8.12
C PHE A 49 -1.22 11.72 -6.59
N LEU A 50 -1.93 10.85 -5.89
CA LEU A 50 -1.93 10.80 -4.44
C LEU A 50 -0.85 9.85 -3.96
N ILE A 51 0.08 10.35 -3.13
CA ILE A 51 1.08 9.52 -2.48
C ILE A 51 0.57 9.13 -1.10
N PRO A 52 0.13 7.89 -0.87
CA PRO A 52 -0.34 7.48 0.44
C PRO A 52 0.83 7.33 1.41
N LYS A 53 0.63 7.81 2.63
CA LYS A 53 1.49 7.48 3.78
C LYS A 53 0.96 6.26 4.49
N VAL A 54 1.84 5.33 4.84
CA VAL A 54 1.51 4.18 5.67
C VAL A 54 1.82 4.50 7.13
N SER A 55 0.86 4.39 8.03
CA SER A 55 1.06 4.59 9.48
C SER A 55 0.82 3.29 10.24
N LEU A 56 1.76 2.97 11.10
CA LEU A 56 1.66 1.89 12.07
C LEU A 56 1.11 2.44 13.41
N ASN A 57 -0.19 2.67 13.53
CA ASN A 57 -0.77 2.89 14.85
C ASN A 57 -2.16 2.26 14.92
N SER A 58 -2.26 1.31 15.85
CA SER A 58 -3.45 0.65 16.38
C SER A 58 -3.89 -0.63 15.67
N ILE A 59 -3.34 -1.78 16.15
CA ILE A 59 -4.03 -2.74 17.01
C ILE A 59 -5.38 -3.21 16.47
N THR A 60 -5.34 -4.35 15.98
CA THR A 60 -6.11 -5.57 15.90
C THR A 60 -6.09 -6.10 14.48
N HIS A 61 -5.34 -7.18 14.30
CA HIS A 61 -5.08 -7.85 13.02
C HIS A 61 -4.23 -7.03 12.04
N THR A 62 -2.99 -6.81 12.44
CA THR A 62 -2.01 -6.08 11.63
C THR A 62 -1.68 -6.89 10.39
N VAL A 63 -2.26 -6.53 9.25
CA VAL A 63 -1.67 -6.89 7.97
C VAL A 63 -0.44 -6.00 7.80
N GLN A 64 0.67 -6.48 8.26
CA GLN A 64 1.94 -5.84 7.98
C GLN A 64 2.35 -6.27 6.58
N PHE A 65 2.03 -5.43 5.62
CA PHE A 65 2.71 -5.53 4.34
C PHE A 65 4.19 -5.31 4.63
N CYS A 66 5.03 -6.32 4.44
CA CYS A 66 6.46 -6.24 4.71
C CYS A 66 7.16 -5.36 3.68
N PHE A 67 6.75 -4.14 3.63
CA PHE A 67 7.54 -3.04 3.18
C PHE A 67 8.34 -2.61 4.40
N SER A 68 9.54 -3.18 4.59
CA SER A 68 10.49 -2.79 5.63
C SER A 68 10.63 -1.28 5.66
N ILE A 69 9.86 -0.59 6.49
CA ILE A 69 9.92 0.85 6.56
C ILE A 69 9.89 1.34 7.99
N SER A 70 10.99 1.90 8.37
CA SER A 70 11.12 2.65 9.60
C SER A 70 10.45 4.03 9.60
N PHE A 71 9.77 4.46 8.54
CA PHE A 71 9.27 5.84 8.43
C PHE A 71 8.04 6.02 7.54
N ALA A 72 7.10 5.11 7.54
CA ALA A 72 5.91 5.25 6.70
C ALA A 72 4.67 5.54 7.54
N LYS A 73 3.76 6.36 7.02
CA LYS A 73 2.54 6.78 7.72
C LYS A 73 1.46 7.13 6.69
N LYS A 74 0.52 6.42 6.35
CA LYS A 74 -0.57 5.74 6.92
C LYS A 74 -1.44 5.10 5.81
N ILE A 75 -1.46 3.80 5.70
CA ILE A 75 -2.63 3.09 5.21
C ILE A 75 -3.29 2.48 6.44
N GLU A 76 -4.53 2.82 6.67
CA GLU A 76 -5.34 2.26 7.74
C GLU A 76 -6.24 1.18 7.16
N ILE A 77 -6.02 -0.07 7.58
CA ILE A 77 -6.91 -1.16 7.21
C ILE A 77 -8.16 -1.03 8.07
N LEU A 78 -9.28 -0.70 7.43
CA LEU A 78 -10.57 -0.54 8.06
C LEU A 78 -11.26 -1.89 8.26
N GLU A 79 -11.10 -2.79 7.31
CA GLU A 79 -11.69 -4.11 7.32
C GLU A 79 -10.86 -5.07 6.47
N ILE A 80 -10.71 -6.29 6.93
CA ILE A 80 -10.23 -7.39 6.12
C ILE A 80 -11.07 -8.62 6.39
N ASN A 81 -11.66 -9.19 5.34
CA ASN A 81 -12.44 -10.41 5.38
C ASN A 81 -11.81 -11.46 4.47
N TRP A 82 -11.14 -12.42 5.10
CA TRP A 82 -10.41 -13.47 4.40
C TRP A 82 -11.33 -14.51 3.76
N GLN A 83 -12.57 -14.63 4.24
CA GLN A 83 -13.54 -15.60 3.71
C GLN A 83 -14.24 -15.08 2.46
N GLU A 84 -14.53 -13.79 2.44
CA GLU A 84 -15.17 -13.11 1.31
C GLU A 84 -14.17 -12.45 0.37
N PHE A 85 -12.87 -12.57 0.65
CA PHE A 85 -11.80 -11.92 -0.09
C PHE A 85 -12.06 -10.43 -0.28
N ARG A 86 -12.33 -9.73 0.83
CA ARG A 86 -12.60 -8.31 0.86
C ARG A 86 -11.61 -7.58 1.77
N ILE A 87 -11.11 -6.45 1.27
CA ILE A 87 -10.26 -5.54 2.04
C ILE A 87 -10.70 -4.11 1.79
N ARG A 88 -10.83 -3.34 2.87
CA ARG A 88 -11.09 -1.91 2.84
C ARG A 88 -10.00 -1.20 3.60
N ALA A 89 -9.47 -0.14 3.00
CA ALA A 89 -8.41 0.65 3.59
C ALA A 89 -8.59 2.13 3.29
N ARG A 90 -8.07 2.95 4.18
CA ARG A 90 -7.96 4.39 3.98
C ARG A 90 -6.50 4.77 3.80
N CYS A 91 -6.19 5.37 2.67
CA CYS A 91 -4.86 5.84 2.30
C CYS A 91 -4.77 7.34 2.53
N TYR A 92 -3.81 7.77 3.31
CA TYR A 92 -3.59 9.18 3.64
C TYR A 92 -2.33 9.69 2.95
N GLY A 93 -2.40 10.86 2.37
CA GLY A 93 -1.27 11.45 1.66
C GLY A 93 -1.55 12.84 1.14
N GLU A 94 -0.88 13.20 0.08
CA GLU A 94 -1.03 14.45 -0.64
C GLU A 94 -0.76 14.25 -2.15
N VAL A 95 -1.09 15.26 -2.93
CA VAL A 95 -0.78 15.26 -4.36
C VAL A 95 0.73 15.36 -4.56
N PHE A 96 1.28 14.56 -5.46
CA PHE A 96 2.69 14.64 -5.82
C PHE A 96 3.03 16.00 -6.40
N ASN A 97 4.10 16.61 -5.89
CA ASN A 97 4.59 17.90 -6.34
C ASN A 97 6.13 17.83 -6.45
N LEU A 98 6.65 18.03 -7.65
CA LEU A 98 8.09 17.97 -7.94
C LEU A 98 8.91 19.02 -7.18
N ASP A 99 8.32 20.16 -6.84
CA ASP A 99 9.01 21.21 -6.07
C ASP A 99 9.20 20.81 -4.59
N LYS A 100 8.38 19.89 -4.10
CA LYS A 100 8.38 19.41 -2.71
C LYS A 100 8.92 17.99 -2.54
N HIS A 101 8.57 17.11 -3.48
CA HIS A 101 8.86 15.69 -3.40
C HIS A 101 9.99 15.33 -4.36
N PRO A 102 11.15 14.85 -3.86
CA PRO A 102 12.22 14.38 -4.73
C PRO A 102 11.72 13.25 -5.62
N GLN A 103 11.96 13.35 -6.91
CA GLN A 103 11.62 12.29 -7.84
C GLN A 103 12.60 11.13 -7.69
N GLY A 104 12.08 9.96 -7.37
CA GLY A 104 12.83 8.72 -7.29
C GLY A 104 12.64 7.85 -8.54
N THR A 105 12.60 6.54 -8.33
CA THR A 105 12.40 5.55 -9.40
C THR A 105 10.92 5.33 -9.61
N GLU A 106 10.49 5.33 -10.86
CA GLU A 106 9.13 4.94 -11.25
C GLU A 106 8.87 3.48 -10.87
N VAL A 107 7.75 3.23 -10.22
CA VAL A 107 7.22 1.90 -10.02
C VAL A 107 6.05 1.71 -10.97
N LYS A 108 6.23 0.84 -11.96
CA LYS A 108 5.27 0.64 -13.06
C LYS A 108 4.13 -0.28 -12.67
N ALA A 109 4.46 -1.36 -11.99
CA ALA A 109 3.47 -2.38 -11.64
C ALA A 109 3.88 -3.19 -10.39
N ILE A 110 2.86 -3.75 -9.73
CA ILE A 110 3.01 -4.88 -8.83
C ILE A 110 2.96 -6.14 -9.69
N THR A 111 3.85 -7.10 -9.47
CA THR A 111 3.79 -8.37 -10.20
C THR A 111 3.21 -9.47 -9.32
N TYR A 112 2.41 -10.34 -9.93
CA TYR A 112 1.86 -11.51 -9.26
C TYR A 112 2.89 -12.64 -9.10
N SER A 113 3.99 -12.55 -9.84
CA SER A 113 5.05 -13.57 -9.83
C SER A 113 5.68 -13.69 -8.46
N ASN A 114 5.73 -14.91 -7.94
CA ASN A 114 6.36 -15.25 -6.66
C ASN A 114 5.86 -14.41 -5.47
N MET A 115 4.60 -14.01 -5.49
CA MET A 115 3.97 -13.37 -4.34
C MET A 115 3.91 -14.34 -3.17
N GLN A 116 4.33 -13.90 -1.98
CA GLN A 116 4.38 -14.72 -0.78
C GLN A 116 3.59 -14.06 0.35
N ILE A 117 2.82 -14.86 1.07
CA ILE A 117 2.03 -14.43 2.22
C ILE A 117 2.45 -15.26 3.42
N HIS A 118 2.98 -14.61 4.43
CA HIS A 118 3.42 -15.25 5.68
C HIS A 118 2.54 -14.77 6.83
N LYS A 119 1.63 -15.63 7.28
CA LYS A 119 0.76 -15.33 8.42
C LYS A 119 1.47 -15.72 9.72
N LYS A 120 1.46 -14.80 10.68
CA LYS A 120 1.90 -14.96 12.06
C LYS A 120 0.73 -14.64 12.99
N ASP A 121 0.86 -14.95 14.27
CA ASP A 121 -0.24 -14.79 15.24
C ASP A 121 -0.76 -13.34 15.33
N ASP A 122 0.12 -12.36 15.15
CA ASP A 122 -0.15 -10.93 15.31
C ASP A 122 -0.01 -10.11 14.01
N ARG A 123 0.44 -10.74 12.90
CA ARG A 123 0.70 -10.02 11.65
C ARG A 123 0.68 -10.91 10.41
N VAL A 124 0.49 -10.28 9.28
CA VAL A 124 0.65 -10.91 7.96
C VAL A 124 1.72 -10.16 7.18
N ASP A 125 2.78 -10.87 6.80
CA ASP A 125 3.85 -10.33 5.96
C ASP A 125 3.57 -10.73 4.50
N VAL A 126 3.55 -9.74 3.60
CA VAL A 126 3.33 -9.96 2.16
C VAL A 126 4.56 -9.50 1.38
N TYR A 127 5.11 -10.38 0.57
CA TYR A 127 6.26 -10.09 -0.31
C TYR A 127 5.80 -10.09 -1.76
N VAL A 128 6.15 -9.06 -2.48
CA VAL A 128 5.83 -8.90 -3.90
C VAL A 128 7.05 -8.46 -4.69
N ILE A 129 7.11 -8.83 -5.95
CA ILE A 129 8.08 -8.30 -6.90
C ILE A 129 7.41 -7.10 -7.59
N ILE A 130 8.13 -5.99 -7.66
CA ILE A 130 7.68 -4.78 -8.37
C ILE A 130 8.47 -4.62 -9.66
N ASP A 131 7.82 -4.09 -10.68
CA ASP A 131 8.45 -3.67 -11.94
C ASP A 131 8.77 -2.17 -11.88
N ILE A 132 10.03 -1.86 -12.17
CA ILE A 132 10.59 -0.51 -12.16
C ILE A 132 11.10 -0.07 -13.53
#